data_06b6f1738a691d8f0b0c4d0b37778f5e
#
_entry.id   06b6f1738a691d8f0b0c4d0b37778f5e
#
_cell.length_a   1.000
_cell.length_b   1.000
_cell.length_c   1.000
_cell.angle_alpha   90.00
_cell.angle_beta   90.00
_cell.angle_gamma   90.00
#
_symmetry.space_group_name_H-M   'P 1'
#
loop_
_entity.id
_entity.type
_entity.pdbx_description
1 polymer ?
#
loop_
_entity_poly.entity_id
_entity_poly.type
_entity_poly.pdbx_seq_one_letter_code
_entity_poly.pdbx_strand_id
1 'polypeptide(L)'
;FRNATDDYTAVKNDFLRDLKLEPATIGILMVILSNKENWLVYPEEIARRLNISREMVLRHFKKIEKAGYLRTVKKSLGRGRGVQTFRFFSDTKITDFQFEIMLKRLDEAIAMKKSELSTIT
;
A
#
# COMPACT_ATOMS: atom_id res chain seq x y z
N PHE A 1 1.97 -24.89 10.35
CA PHE A 1 1.26 -23.66 10.63
C PHE A 1 2.21 -22.47 10.59
N ARG A 2 1.70 -21.31 10.33
CA ARG A 2 2.54 -20.12 10.14
C ARG A 2 2.16 -19.01 11.09
N ASN A 3 3.16 -18.47 11.77
CA ASN A 3 3.01 -17.21 12.48
C ASN A 3 3.40 -16.08 11.54
N ALA A 4 2.76 -14.93 11.68
CA ALA A 4 3.12 -13.73 10.96
C ALA A 4 4.42 -13.18 11.56
N THR A 5 5.55 -13.71 11.11
CA THR A 5 6.88 -13.28 11.53
C THR A 5 7.62 -12.65 10.36
N ASP A 6 8.81 -12.12 10.60
CA ASP A 6 9.64 -11.54 9.55
C ASP A 6 10.11 -12.59 8.54
N ASP A 7 10.05 -13.89 8.90
CA ASP A 7 10.50 -14.99 8.04
C ASP A 7 9.44 -15.46 7.04
N TYR A 8 8.19 -15.10 7.26
CA TYR A 8 7.08 -15.59 6.45
C TYR A 8 6.16 -14.47 6.02
N THR A 9 5.61 -14.63 4.83
CA THR A 9 4.52 -13.79 4.34
C THR A 9 3.32 -14.68 4.06
N ALA A 10 2.28 -14.55 4.89
CA ALA A 10 1.04 -15.29 4.68
C ALA A 10 0.08 -14.39 3.90
N VAL A 11 -0.42 -14.88 2.77
CA VAL A 11 -1.34 -14.15 1.92
C VAL A 11 -2.51 -15.03 1.52
N LYS A 12 -3.63 -14.39 1.19
CA LYS A 12 -4.79 -15.10 0.67
C LYS A 12 -4.53 -15.56 -0.76
N ASN A 13 -5.14 -16.68 -1.13
CA ASN A 13 -4.96 -17.24 -2.47
C ASN A 13 -5.68 -16.45 -3.57
N ASP A 14 -6.58 -15.55 -3.19
CA ASP A 14 -7.43 -14.83 -4.13
C ASP A 14 -6.65 -14.18 -5.26
N PHE A 15 -5.63 -13.37 -4.90
CA PHE A 15 -4.88 -12.66 -5.94
C PHE A 15 -3.87 -13.58 -6.66
N LEU A 16 -3.41 -14.63 -5.99
CA LEU A 16 -2.51 -15.61 -6.62
C LEU A 16 -3.19 -16.38 -7.76
N ARG A 17 -4.50 -16.53 -7.68
CA ARG A 17 -5.31 -17.26 -8.66
C ARG A 17 -6.04 -16.33 -9.63
N ASP A 18 -5.85 -15.02 -9.49
CA ASP A 18 -6.51 -14.05 -10.34
C ASP A 18 -5.85 -14.02 -11.72
N LEU A 19 -6.59 -14.49 -12.72
CA LEU A 19 -6.10 -14.58 -14.09
C LEU A 19 -5.87 -13.21 -14.75
N LYS A 20 -6.37 -12.14 -14.13
CA LYS A 20 -6.15 -10.78 -14.62
C LYS A 20 -4.79 -10.23 -14.24
N LEU A 21 -4.10 -10.89 -13.31
CA LEU A 21 -2.79 -10.46 -12.84
C LEU A 21 -1.68 -11.26 -13.54
N GLU A 22 -0.71 -10.53 -14.07
CA GLU A 22 0.48 -11.13 -14.64
C GLU A 22 1.40 -11.64 -13.52
N PRO A 23 2.24 -12.67 -13.78
CA PRO A 23 3.17 -13.16 -12.76
C PRO A 23 4.06 -12.09 -12.15
N ALA A 24 4.57 -11.15 -12.96
CA ALA A 24 5.40 -10.06 -12.47
C ALA A 24 4.62 -9.15 -11.52
N THR A 25 3.35 -8.89 -11.84
CA THR A 25 2.47 -8.06 -11.00
C THR A 25 2.21 -8.75 -9.65
N ILE A 26 1.96 -10.06 -9.68
CA ILE A 26 1.80 -10.87 -8.47
C ILE A 26 3.06 -10.82 -7.61
N GLY A 27 4.23 -10.94 -8.23
CA GLY A 27 5.50 -10.87 -7.52
C GLY A 27 5.72 -9.52 -6.82
N ILE A 28 5.41 -8.44 -7.49
CA ILE A 28 5.52 -7.09 -6.91
C ILE A 28 4.56 -6.94 -5.73
N LEU A 29 3.32 -7.40 -5.88
CA LEU A 29 2.35 -7.34 -4.79
C LEU A 29 2.82 -8.16 -3.59
N MET A 30 3.40 -9.35 -3.82
CA MET A 30 3.95 -10.17 -2.74
C MET A 30 5.05 -9.44 -1.97
N VAL A 31 5.96 -8.77 -2.67
CA VAL A 31 7.04 -8.01 -2.04
C VAL A 31 6.46 -6.89 -1.16
N ILE A 32 5.44 -6.19 -1.65
CA ILE A 32 4.79 -5.12 -0.90
C ILE A 32 4.08 -5.67 0.34
N LEU A 33 3.35 -6.77 0.20
CA LEU A 33 2.62 -7.39 1.30
C LEU A 33 3.54 -8.01 2.36
N SER A 34 4.83 -8.21 2.03
CA SER A 34 5.81 -8.68 3.00
C SER A 34 6.22 -7.60 4.00
N ASN A 35 5.93 -6.34 3.71
CA ASN A 35 6.21 -5.23 4.61
C ASN A 35 5.14 -5.15 5.70
N LYS A 36 5.56 -4.81 6.93
CA LYS A 36 4.64 -4.72 8.07
C LYS A 36 3.72 -3.52 8.00
N GLU A 37 4.24 -2.40 7.53
CA GLU A 37 3.45 -1.18 7.34
C GLU A 37 3.47 -0.81 5.87
N ASN A 38 2.29 -0.59 5.32
CA ASN A 38 2.11 -0.52 3.89
C ASN A 38 1.29 0.67 3.39
N TRP A 39 1.08 1.67 4.25
CA TRP A 39 0.35 2.86 3.81
C TRP A 39 1.23 3.82 3.02
N LEU A 40 2.52 3.86 3.34
CA LEU A 40 3.50 4.69 2.65
C LEU A 40 4.42 3.78 1.83
N VAL A 41 3.98 3.43 0.65
CA VAL A 41 4.76 2.63 -0.28
C VAL A 41 5.33 3.56 -1.35
N TYR A 42 6.64 3.63 -1.41
CA TYR A 42 7.33 4.50 -2.37
C TYR A 42 7.75 3.68 -3.59
N PRO A 43 7.25 4.05 -4.79
CA PRO A 43 7.62 3.33 -6.01
C PRO A 43 9.12 3.27 -6.23
N GLU A 44 9.84 4.31 -5.85
CA GLU A 44 11.30 4.39 -5.99
C GLU A 44 12.00 3.31 -5.19
N GLU A 45 11.52 3.03 -3.98
CA GLU A 45 12.09 1.99 -3.13
C GLU A 45 11.85 0.60 -3.69
N ILE A 46 10.64 0.34 -4.19
CA ILE A 46 10.31 -0.94 -4.81
C ILE A 46 11.15 -1.13 -6.08
N ALA A 47 11.30 -0.08 -6.88
CA ALA A 47 12.11 -0.10 -8.10
C ALA A 47 13.55 -0.48 -7.78
N ARG A 48 14.14 0.15 -6.76
CA ARG A 48 15.51 -0.14 -6.34
C ARG A 48 15.66 -1.57 -5.84
N ARG A 49 14.71 -2.03 -5.01
CA ARG A 49 14.75 -3.39 -4.44
C ARG A 49 14.67 -4.46 -5.51
N LEU A 50 13.86 -4.24 -6.54
CA LEU A 50 13.62 -5.21 -7.59
C LEU A 50 14.48 -4.98 -8.84
N ASN A 51 15.29 -3.93 -8.83
CA ASN A 51 16.15 -3.57 -9.96
C ASN A 51 15.37 -3.37 -11.26
N ILE A 52 14.28 -2.62 -11.18
CA ILE A 52 13.44 -2.25 -12.33
C ILE A 52 13.20 -0.74 -12.28
N SER A 53 12.65 -0.17 -13.37
CA SER A 53 12.42 1.27 -13.42
C SER A 53 11.20 1.65 -12.56
N ARG A 54 11.20 2.92 -12.13
CA ARG A 54 10.07 3.49 -11.39
C ARG A 54 8.79 3.45 -12.23
N GLU A 55 8.92 3.73 -13.53
CA GLU A 55 7.79 3.72 -14.45
C GLU A 55 7.18 2.34 -14.55
N MET A 56 8.01 1.29 -14.53
CA MET A 56 7.52 -0.09 -14.55
C MET A 56 6.78 -0.42 -13.26
N VAL A 57 7.28 0.01 -12.12
CA VAL A 57 6.59 -0.18 -10.84
C VAL A 57 5.22 0.48 -10.87
N LEU A 58 5.14 1.73 -11.33
CA LEU A 58 3.87 2.45 -11.41
C LEU A 58 2.89 1.78 -12.37
N ARG A 59 3.39 1.20 -13.46
CA ARG A 59 2.56 0.44 -14.39
C ARG A 59 1.93 -0.78 -13.70
N HIS A 60 2.71 -1.49 -12.91
CA HIS A 60 2.19 -2.63 -12.16
C HIS A 60 1.22 -2.19 -11.06
N PHE A 61 1.47 -1.05 -10.42
CA PHE A 61 0.53 -0.49 -9.44
C PHE A 61 -0.84 -0.24 -10.07
N LYS A 62 -0.87 0.30 -11.28
CA LYS A 62 -2.13 0.52 -12.00
C LYS A 62 -2.87 -0.79 -12.27
N LYS A 63 -2.14 -1.84 -12.62
CA LYS A 63 -2.71 -3.17 -12.85
C LYS A 63 -3.30 -3.74 -11.56
N ILE A 64 -2.58 -3.59 -10.45
CA ILE A 64 -3.04 -4.04 -9.13
C ILE A 64 -4.30 -3.27 -8.71
N GLU A 65 -4.31 -1.97 -8.93
CA GLU A 65 -5.46 -1.11 -8.60
C GLU A 65 -6.68 -1.48 -9.44
N LYS A 66 -6.49 -1.67 -10.73
CA LYS A 66 -7.57 -2.07 -11.64
C LYS A 66 -8.17 -3.42 -11.26
N ALA A 67 -7.34 -4.33 -10.76
CA ALA A 67 -7.81 -5.64 -10.32
C ALA A 67 -8.51 -5.60 -8.95
N GLY A 68 -8.38 -4.50 -8.20
CA GLY A 68 -9.08 -4.31 -6.93
C GLY A 68 -8.25 -4.52 -5.68
N TYR A 69 -6.95 -4.77 -5.79
CA TYR A 69 -6.07 -5.05 -4.65
C TYR A 69 -5.29 -3.84 -4.17
N LEU A 70 -5.56 -2.68 -4.73
CA LEU A 70 -4.93 -1.42 -4.34
C LEU A 70 -5.96 -0.30 -4.41
N ARG A 71 -5.98 0.54 -3.38
CA ARG A 71 -6.69 1.82 -3.39
C ARG A 71 -5.69 2.93 -3.08
N THR A 72 -5.74 3.98 -3.86
CA THR A 72 -4.83 5.12 -3.75
C THR A 72 -5.58 6.36 -3.33
N VAL A 73 -5.02 7.10 -2.38
CA VAL A 73 -5.62 8.36 -1.91
C VAL A 73 -4.52 9.37 -1.68
N LYS A 74 -4.82 10.64 -1.99
CA LYS A 74 -3.93 11.76 -1.72
C LYS A 74 -4.51 12.58 -0.58
N LYS A 75 -3.68 12.88 0.42
CA LYS A 75 -4.08 13.67 1.58
C LYS A 75 -3.10 14.82 1.79
N SER A 76 -3.65 16.00 2.12
CA SER A 76 -2.86 17.13 2.55
C SER A 76 -2.36 16.88 3.98
N LEU A 77 -1.08 17.14 4.21
CA LEU A 77 -0.48 16.98 5.53
C LEU A 77 -0.54 18.27 6.37
N GLY A 78 -1.19 19.29 5.84
CA GLY A 78 -1.30 20.57 6.51
C GLY A 78 -0.55 21.67 5.76
N ARG A 79 -0.62 22.89 6.30
CA ARG A 79 0.00 24.07 5.67
C ARG A 79 1.50 23.86 5.51
N GLY A 80 2.00 24.05 4.29
CA GLY A 80 3.41 23.98 3.99
C GLY A 80 4.01 22.60 3.95
N ARG A 81 3.22 21.54 4.15
CA ARG A 81 3.72 20.15 4.15
C ARG A 81 3.41 19.37 2.88
N GLY A 82 2.62 19.99 1.97
CA GLY A 82 2.30 19.39 0.71
C GLY A 82 1.27 18.27 0.78
N VAL A 83 1.22 17.47 -0.27
CA VAL A 83 0.26 16.38 -0.43
C VAL A 83 1.03 15.08 -0.47
N GLN A 84 0.58 14.10 0.32
CA GLN A 84 1.17 12.77 0.36
C GLN A 84 0.23 11.76 -0.29
N THR A 85 0.80 10.86 -1.08
CA THR A 85 0.05 9.75 -1.67
C THR A 85 0.13 8.55 -0.76
N PHE A 86 -1.03 8.03 -0.37
CA PHE A 86 -1.14 6.82 0.43
C PHE A 86 -1.73 5.71 -0.43
N ARG A 87 -1.16 4.52 -0.31
CA ARG A 87 -1.59 3.36 -1.09
C ARG A 87 -1.93 2.22 -0.15
N PHE A 88 -3.16 1.72 -0.28
CA PHE A 88 -3.65 0.59 0.51
C PHE A 88 -3.60 -0.67 -0.35
N PHE A 89 -2.65 -1.55 -0.05
CA PHE A 89 -2.52 -2.83 -0.73
C PHE A 89 -3.17 -3.92 0.09
N SER A 90 -3.76 -4.90 -0.57
CA SER A 90 -4.42 -6.02 0.10
C SER A 90 -4.24 -7.31 -0.70
N ASP A 91 -4.33 -8.42 -0.01
CA ASP A 91 -4.32 -9.74 -0.63
C ASP A 91 -5.72 -10.21 -1.03
N THR A 92 -6.74 -9.39 -0.76
CA THR A 92 -8.11 -9.58 -1.23
C THR A 92 -8.60 -8.30 -1.88
N LYS A 93 -9.63 -8.40 -2.72
CA LYS A 93 -10.22 -7.22 -3.33
C LYS A 93 -10.78 -6.30 -2.26
N ILE A 94 -10.39 -5.02 -2.34
CA ILE A 94 -10.80 -4.02 -1.35
C ILE A 94 -12.20 -3.52 -1.70
N THR A 95 -13.16 -3.73 -0.78
CA THR A 95 -14.51 -3.21 -0.95
C THR A 95 -14.55 -1.73 -0.59
N ASP A 96 -15.59 -1.04 -1.04
CA ASP A 96 -15.79 0.38 -0.70
C ASP A 96 -15.91 0.57 0.80
N PHE A 97 -16.58 -0.36 1.49
CA PHE A 97 -16.71 -0.33 2.95
C PHE A 97 -15.35 -0.43 3.65
N GLN A 98 -14.51 -1.36 3.18
CA GLN A 98 -13.16 -1.52 3.73
C GLN A 98 -12.32 -0.28 3.47
N PHE A 99 -12.45 0.31 2.29
CA PHE A 99 -11.72 1.52 1.93
C PHE A 99 -12.12 2.69 2.85
N GLU A 100 -13.39 2.83 3.15
CA GLU A 100 -13.86 3.87 4.08
C GLU A 100 -13.26 3.70 5.47
N ILE A 101 -13.16 2.47 5.95
CA ILE A 101 -12.53 2.18 7.25
C ILE A 101 -11.04 2.54 7.19
N MET A 102 -10.36 2.20 6.11
CA MET A 102 -8.94 2.52 5.93
C MET A 102 -8.71 4.04 5.90
N LEU A 103 -9.58 4.78 5.20
CA LEU A 103 -9.51 6.23 5.16
C LEU A 103 -9.69 6.86 6.54
N LYS A 104 -10.62 6.32 7.31
CA LYS A 104 -10.89 6.81 8.67
C LYS A 104 -9.67 6.62 9.56
N ARG A 105 -9.04 5.45 9.50
CA ARG A 105 -7.82 5.17 10.24
C ARG A 105 -6.66 6.07 9.81
N LEU A 106 -6.55 6.33 8.52
CA LEU A 106 -5.53 7.22 7.99
C LEU A 106 -5.73 8.64 8.47
N ASP A 107 -6.96 9.16 8.43
CA ASP A 107 -7.27 10.50 8.90
C ASP A 107 -6.97 10.65 10.39
N GLU A 108 -7.29 9.64 11.18
CA GLU A 108 -6.97 9.63 12.61
C GLU A 108 -5.46 9.63 12.85
N ALA A 109 -4.70 8.86 12.08
CA ALA A 109 -3.25 8.81 12.20
C ALA A 109 -2.61 10.15 11.83
N ILE A 110 -3.11 10.81 10.78
CA ILE A 110 -2.64 12.15 10.39
C ILE A 110 -2.95 13.16 11.48
N ALA A 111 -4.16 13.12 12.04
CA ALA A 111 -4.56 14.01 13.12
C ALA A 111 -3.70 13.80 14.37
N MET A 112 -3.37 12.59 14.72
CA MET A 112 -2.50 12.28 15.85
C MET A 112 -1.10 12.84 15.65
N LYS A 113 -0.53 12.71 14.45
CA LYS A 113 0.78 13.28 14.13
C LYS A 113 0.78 14.80 14.25
N LYS A 114 -0.29 15.47 13.79
CA LYS A 114 -0.43 16.92 13.94
C LYS A 114 -0.50 17.31 15.40
N SER A 115 -1.22 16.55 16.21
CA SER A 115 -1.36 16.81 17.64
C SER A 115 0.00 16.66 18.35
N GLU A 116 0.75 15.62 18.06
CA GLU A 116 2.09 15.41 18.60
C GLU A 116 3.04 16.55 18.23
N LEU A 117 3.01 16.99 16.98
CA LEU A 117 3.85 18.09 16.53
C LEU A 117 3.47 19.41 17.21
N SER A 118 2.19 19.61 17.47
CA SER A 118 1.72 20.80 18.20
C SER A 118 2.17 20.80 19.65
N THR A 119 2.27 19.62 20.27
CA THR A 119 2.65 19.48 21.66
C THR A 119 4.15 19.69 21.88
N ILE A 120 4.96 19.42 20.87
CA ILE A 120 6.41 19.54 20.95
C ILE A 120 6.87 21.00 20.75
N THR A 121 6.05 21.80 20.10
CA THR A 121 6.35 23.22 19.88
C THR A 121 5.78 24.07 21.00
#